data_2e3cc0b87af072a2ce5ca723845a7c68
#
_entry.id   2e3cc0b87af072a2ce5ca723845a7c68
#
_cell.length_a   1.000
_cell.length_b   1.000
_cell.length_c   1.000
_cell.angle_alpha   90.00
_cell.angle_beta   90.00
_cell.angle_gamma   90.00
#
_symmetry.space_group_name_H-M   'P 1'
#
loop_
_entity.id
_entity.type
_entity.pdbx_description
1 polymer ?
#
loop_
_entity_poly.entity_id
_entity_poly.type
_entity_poly.pdbx_seq_one_letter_code
_entity_poly.pdbx_strand_id
1 'polypeptide(L)'
;MEFNGEALQCRMIEDGVVEMTFDLQNESVNKFNHVTMEEYREVVSLLGKEPSLKGLLINSAKEAFIVGADINEFLGFFQIPQDELTEQLKFRQQIFLDMENLGIPSVCAINGYALGGGFEITLAASFRVASTKAKVGLPEVKLGLLPGFGGTTRLPRMIGVDNALEWAAAGDEKKPEDALKAGAVDAVVEPDQLKEASLKMLKKAIEGELDWQSRVKRKQAPLKLNENEAMMSFETARAFIAQ
;
A
#
# COMPACT_ATOMS: atom_id res chain seq x y z
N MET A 1 20.11 12.08 1.45
CA MET A 1 19.48 11.21 2.47
C MET A 1 19.96 9.78 2.26
N GLU A 2 20.34 9.08 3.33
CA GLU A 2 20.72 7.66 3.32
C GLU A 2 20.26 7.03 4.65
N PHE A 3 19.65 5.85 4.58
CA PHE A 3 19.24 5.05 5.72
C PHE A 3 19.51 3.57 5.41
N ASN A 4 20.14 2.85 6.33
CA ASN A 4 20.47 1.44 6.20
C ASN A 4 20.04 0.73 7.48
N GLY A 5 18.83 0.16 7.46
CA GLY A 5 18.26 -0.62 8.54
C GLY A 5 18.32 -2.13 8.32
N GLU A 6 17.71 -2.87 9.22
CA GLU A 6 17.55 -4.32 9.14
C GLU A 6 16.43 -4.72 8.15
N ALA A 7 15.40 -3.88 8.01
CA ALA A 7 14.23 -4.16 7.17
C ALA A 7 14.13 -3.22 5.95
N LEU A 8 14.67 -2.01 6.05
CA LEU A 8 14.58 -1.01 5.00
C LEU A 8 15.94 -0.40 4.66
N GLN A 9 16.10 -0.12 3.38
CA GLN A 9 17.18 0.71 2.87
C GLN A 9 16.58 1.92 2.16
N CYS A 10 17.16 3.09 2.35
CA CYS A 10 16.68 4.32 1.70
C CYS A 10 17.87 5.11 1.22
N ARG A 11 17.87 5.50 -0.06
CA ARG A 11 18.96 6.26 -0.67
C ARG A 11 18.45 7.22 -1.73
N MET A 12 19.09 8.36 -1.85
CA MET A 12 18.88 9.25 -2.99
C MET A 12 19.57 8.66 -4.22
N ILE A 13 18.82 8.43 -5.29
CA ILE A 13 19.29 7.80 -6.54
C ILE A 13 19.47 8.82 -7.67
N GLU A 14 18.71 9.91 -7.64
CA GLU A 14 18.79 11.06 -8.57
C GLU A 14 18.51 12.32 -7.77
N ASP A 15 18.62 13.51 -8.39
CA ASP A 15 18.38 14.80 -7.75
C ASP A 15 16.94 14.90 -7.19
N GLY A 16 16.84 14.72 -5.89
CA GLY A 16 15.56 14.76 -5.15
C GLY A 16 14.71 13.50 -5.27
N VAL A 17 15.16 12.44 -5.95
CA VAL A 17 14.46 11.15 -6.02
C VAL A 17 15.07 10.17 -5.04
N VAL A 18 14.26 9.70 -4.11
CA VAL A 18 14.65 8.71 -3.11
C VAL A 18 14.05 7.35 -3.46
N GLU A 19 14.89 6.31 -3.39
CA GLU A 19 14.50 4.91 -3.45
C GLU A 19 14.42 4.35 -2.04
N MET A 20 13.24 3.85 -1.65
CA MET A 20 12.99 3.11 -0.42
C MET A 20 12.79 1.64 -0.77
N THR A 21 13.68 0.79 -0.30
CA THR A 21 13.72 -0.64 -0.60
C THR A 21 13.43 -1.45 0.66
N PHE A 22 12.39 -2.27 0.63
CA PHE A 22 12.14 -3.27 1.66
C PHE A 22 13.05 -4.48 1.44
N ASP A 23 13.84 -4.84 2.45
CA ASP A 23 14.80 -5.95 2.44
C ASP A 23 15.01 -6.50 3.84
N LEU A 24 13.96 -7.07 4.43
CA LEU A 24 14.01 -7.62 5.80
C LEU A 24 15.07 -8.72 5.89
N GLN A 25 16.14 -8.46 6.65
CA GLN A 25 17.28 -9.37 6.78
C GLN A 25 16.88 -10.66 7.49
N ASN A 26 17.55 -11.76 7.15
CA ASN A 26 17.32 -13.10 7.70
C ASN A 26 15.91 -13.68 7.44
N GLU A 27 15.11 -13.05 6.58
CA GLU A 27 13.77 -13.49 6.19
C GLU A 27 13.71 -13.69 4.67
N SER A 28 12.95 -14.69 4.23
CA SER A 28 12.77 -14.96 2.79
C SER A 28 11.82 -13.97 2.11
N VAL A 29 10.96 -13.30 2.89
CA VAL A 29 9.97 -12.34 2.42
C VAL A 29 9.96 -11.09 3.28
N ASN A 30 9.51 -9.98 2.71
CA ASN A 30 9.20 -8.78 3.48
C ASN A 30 7.82 -8.92 4.13
N LYS A 31 7.72 -8.54 5.39
CA LYS A 31 6.49 -8.49 6.18
C LYS A 31 6.52 -7.31 7.13
N PHE A 32 5.36 -6.83 7.55
CA PHE A 32 5.26 -5.82 8.60
C PHE A 32 5.29 -6.50 9.97
N ASN A 33 6.48 -6.66 10.51
CA ASN A 33 6.76 -6.96 11.90
C ASN A 33 7.13 -5.68 12.66
N HIS A 34 7.46 -5.79 13.93
CA HIS A 34 7.84 -4.65 14.76
C HIS A 34 9.02 -3.86 14.17
N VAL A 35 10.10 -4.54 13.75
CA VAL A 35 11.29 -3.91 13.17
C VAL A 35 10.95 -3.14 11.90
N THR A 36 10.24 -3.78 10.97
CA THR A 36 9.82 -3.13 9.72
C THR A 36 8.97 -1.89 9.96
N MET A 37 8.04 -1.95 10.93
CA MET A 37 7.16 -0.83 11.24
C MET A 37 7.92 0.34 11.87
N GLU A 38 8.85 0.08 12.79
CA GLU A 38 9.66 1.13 13.41
C GLU A 38 10.59 1.81 12.40
N GLU A 39 11.30 1.03 11.57
CA GLU A 39 12.15 1.58 10.53
C GLU A 39 11.35 2.33 9.47
N TYR A 40 10.17 1.83 9.09
CA TYR A 40 9.28 2.52 8.16
C TYR A 40 8.84 3.89 8.72
N ARG A 41 8.48 3.95 9.99
CA ARG A 41 8.16 5.20 10.69
C ARG A 41 9.34 6.19 10.67
N GLU A 42 10.53 5.68 11.00
CA GLU A 42 11.76 6.51 11.01
C GLU A 42 12.06 7.06 9.61
N VAL A 43 12.05 6.22 8.59
CA VAL A 43 12.29 6.61 7.20
C VAL A 43 11.26 7.64 6.73
N VAL A 44 9.96 7.44 6.99
CA VAL A 44 8.92 8.42 6.63
C VAL A 44 9.16 9.76 7.33
N SER A 45 9.57 9.74 8.61
CA SER A 45 9.92 10.96 9.35
C SER A 45 11.14 11.67 8.76
N LEU A 46 12.17 10.94 8.33
CA LEU A 46 13.36 11.49 7.68
C LEU A 46 13.02 12.10 6.30
N LEU A 47 12.19 11.39 5.51
CA LEU A 47 11.70 11.88 4.22
C LEU A 47 10.93 13.19 4.36
N GLY A 48 10.08 13.31 5.37
CA GLY A 48 9.32 14.55 5.65
C GLY A 48 10.20 15.75 6.04
N LYS A 49 11.46 15.53 6.43
CA LYS A 49 12.42 16.56 6.80
C LYS A 49 13.45 16.85 5.70
N GLU A 50 13.44 16.10 4.60
CA GLU A 50 14.39 16.24 3.49
C GLU A 50 13.94 17.34 2.51
N PRO A 51 14.55 18.53 2.54
CA PRO A 51 14.07 19.67 1.76
C PRO A 51 14.29 19.52 0.25
N SER A 52 15.20 18.64 -0.16
CA SER A 52 15.48 18.37 -1.57
C SER A 52 14.59 17.29 -2.18
N LEU A 53 13.70 16.67 -1.38
CA LEU A 53 12.86 15.55 -1.82
C LEU A 53 11.83 16.00 -2.87
N LYS A 54 11.85 15.35 -4.03
CA LYS A 54 10.94 15.58 -5.16
C LYS A 54 10.05 14.41 -5.48
N GLY A 55 10.48 13.19 -5.12
CA GLY A 55 9.73 11.98 -5.41
C GLY A 55 10.26 10.75 -4.68
N LEU A 56 9.38 9.77 -4.49
CA LEU A 56 9.66 8.53 -3.76
C LEU A 56 9.35 7.30 -4.62
N LEU A 57 10.35 6.46 -4.85
CA LEU A 57 10.18 5.11 -5.40
C LEU A 57 10.19 4.11 -4.25
N ILE A 58 9.18 3.24 -4.19
CA ILE A 58 9.05 2.17 -3.18
C ILE A 58 9.16 0.83 -3.90
N ASN A 59 10.09 -0.01 -3.48
CA ASN A 59 10.33 -1.33 -4.07
C ASN A 59 10.70 -2.39 -3.02
N SER A 60 10.97 -3.60 -3.48
CA SER A 60 11.41 -4.73 -2.67
C SER A 60 12.66 -5.35 -3.28
N ALA A 61 13.60 -5.75 -2.44
CA ALA A 61 14.77 -6.56 -2.83
C ALA A 61 14.48 -8.05 -2.84
N LYS A 62 13.31 -8.51 -2.33
CA LYS A 62 12.90 -9.90 -2.29
C LYS A 62 12.09 -10.27 -3.54
N GLU A 63 11.87 -11.57 -3.78
CA GLU A 63 11.00 -12.05 -4.85
C GLU A 63 9.55 -11.58 -4.68
N ALA A 64 9.02 -11.63 -3.45
CA ALA A 64 7.75 -11.00 -3.08
C ALA A 64 7.94 -9.50 -2.79
N PHE A 65 6.90 -8.69 -3.03
CA PHE A 65 6.91 -7.29 -2.62
C PHE A 65 6.84 -7.19 -1.09
N ILE A 66 5.65 -7.36 -0.50
CA ILE A 66 5.43 -7.48 0.96
C ILE A 66 4.21 -8.37 1.16
N VAL A 67 4.34 -9.44 1.95
CA VAL A 67 3.28 -10.46 2.10
C VAL A 67 2.25 -10.14 3.19
N GLY A 68 2.30 -8.96 3.79
CA GLY A 68 1.37 -8.52 4.84
C GLY A 68 2.04 -8.36 6.19
N ALA A 69 1.24 -8.39 7.25
CA ALA A 69 1.74 -8.34 8.61
C ALA A 69 2.27 -9.70 9.08
N ASP A 70 3.17 -9.68 10.07
CA ASP A 70 3.66 -10.93 10.68
C ASP A 70 2.55 -11.58 11.51
N ILE A 71 2.06 -12.74 11.06
CA ILE A 71 0.98 -13.47 11.72
C ILE A 71 1.37 -13.91 13.14
N ASN A 72 2.66 -14.15 13.39
CA ASN A 72 3.13 -14.57 14.72
C ASN A 72 2.98 -13.42 15.74
N GLU A 73 3.15 -12.16 15.32
CA GLU A 73 2.92 -11.00 16.19
C GLU A 73 1.42 -10.76 16.45
N PHE A 74 0.53 -11.16 15.53
CA PHE A 74 -0.91 -10.98 15.69
C PHE A 74 -1.49 -11.75 16.88
N LEU A 75 -0.94 -12.90 17.23
CA LEU A 75 -1.42 -13.67 18.38
C LEU A 75 -1.29 -12.87 19.68
N GLY A 76 -0.29 -12.00 19.79
CA GLY A 76 -0.13 -11.10 20.92
C GLY A 76 -1.24 -10.04 21.02
N PHE A 77 -1.76 -9.56 19.88
CA PHE A 77 -2.81 -8.52 19.86
C PHE A 77 -4.15 -8.98 20.43
N PHE A 78 -4.45 -10.27 20.38
CA PHE A 78 -5.68 -10.81 21.00
C PHE A 78 -5.62 -10.86 22.52
N GLN A 79 -4.46 -10.59 23.13
CA GLN A 79 -4.24 -10.65 24.57
C GLN A 79 -4.17 -9.27 25.23
N ILE A 80 -4.09 -8.19 24.44
CA ILE A 80 -4.03 -6.82 24.95
C ILE A 80 -5.42 -6.19 25.08
N PRO A 81 -5.62 -5.21 25.98
CA PRO A 81 -6.88 -4.48 26.13
C PRO A 81 -7.28 -3.78 24.83
N GLN A 82 -8.60 -3.63 24.61
CA GLN A 82 -9.15 -3.06 23.38
C GLN A 82 -8.67 -1.62 23.11
N ASP A 83 -8.55 -0.81 24.15
CA ASP A 83 -8.06 0.56 24.07
C ASP A 83 -6.58 0.60 23.62
N GLU A 84 -5.74 -0.24 24.18
CA GLU A 84 -4.34 -0.39 23.77
C GLU A 84 -4.23 -0.87 22.32
N LEU A 85 -5.01 -1.89 21.92
CA LEU A 85 -5.07 -2.35 20.55
C LEU A 85 -5.48 -1.23 19.58
N THR A 86 -6.47 -0.44 19.98
CA THR A 86 -6.95 0.70 19.18
C THR A 86 -5.84 1.72 18.97
N GLU A 87 -5.08 2.07 19.98
CA GLU A 87 -3.98 3.03 19.86
C GLU A 87 -2.83 2.47 19.01
N GLN A 88 -2.50 1.18 19.13
CA GLN A 88 -1.50 0.56 18.28
C GLN A 88 -1.92 0.51 16.80
N LEU A 89 -3.20 0.26 16.50
CA LEU A 89 -3.70 0.30 15.13
C LEU A 89 -3.69 1.72 14.57
N LYS A 90 -4.12 2.73 15.35
CA LYS A 90 -4.04 4.14 14.95
C LYS A 90 -2.60 4.56 14.65
N PHE A 91 -1.66 4.18 15.51
CA PHE A 91 -0.25 4.47 15.33
C PHE A 91 0.27 3.92 14.00
N ARG A 92 -0.03 2.65 13.67
CA ARG A 92 0.37 2.03 12.41
C ARG A 92 -0.29 2.70 11.21
N GLN A 93 -1.59 2.96 11.27
CA GLN A 93 -2.31 3.67 10.21
C GLN A 93 -1.74 5.08 9.97
N GLN A 94 -1.29 5.76 11.03
CA GLN A 94 -0.69 7.09 10.94
C GLN A 94 0.59 7.07 10.09
N ILE A 95 1.44 6.07 10.20
CA ILE A 95 2.67 5.96 9.39
C ILE A 95 2.34 5.91 7.89
N PHE A 96 1.32 5.13 7.50
CA PHE A 96 0.86 5.08 6.11
C PHE A 96 0.27 6.42 5.65
N LEU A 97 -0.43 7.11 6.52
CA LEU A 97 -0.98 8.44 6.25
C LEU A 97 0.13 9.49 6.13
N ASP A 98 1.14 9.43 6.98
CA ASP A 98 2.29 10.34 6.93
C ASP A 98 3.07 10.17 5.61
N MET A 99 3.27 8.93 5.14
CA MET A 99 3.86 8.65 3.83
C MET A 99 3.00 9.22 2.69
N GLU A 100 1.68 9.03 2.76
CA GLU A 100 0.75 9.58 1.76
C GLU A 100 0.78 11.11 1.72
N ASN A 101 1.05 11.77 2.86
CA ASN A 101 1.06 13.22 3.04
C ASN A 101 2.46 13.86 2.92
N LEU A 102 3.45 13.17 2.41
CA LEU A 102 4.81 13.74 2.21
C LEU A 102 4.84 14.96 1.28
N GLY A 103 3.75 15.24 0.56
CA GLY A 103 3.67 16.40 -0.33
C GLY A 103 4.43 16.22 -1.65
N ILE A 104 4.83 15.01 -1.99
CA ILE A 104 5.56 14.63 -3.20
C ILE A 104 4.87 13.43 -3.87
N PRO A 105 5.07 13.20 -5.19
CA PRO A 105 4.61 11.98 -5.84
C PRO A 105 5.39 10.76 -5.36
N SER A 106 4.70 9.63 -5.25
CA SER A 106 5.28 8.34 -4.90
C SER A 106 4.81 7.24 -5.85
N VAL A 107 5.68 6.30 -6.16
CA VAL A 107 5.38 5.13 -7.01
C VAL A 107 5.80 3.85 -6.29
N CYS A 108 4.90 2.87 -6.21
CA CYS A 108 5.24 1.51 -5.80
C CYS A 108 5.54 0.65 -7.03
N ALA A 109 6.71 0.02 -7.04
CA ALA A 109 7.14 -0.98 -8.02
C ALA A 109 6.85 -2.39 -7.47
N ILE A 110 5.72 -2.98 -7.83
CA ILE A 110 5.21 -4.24 -7.28
C ILE A 110 5.77 -5.40 -8.10
N ASN A 111 6.84 -6.02 -7.61
CA ASN A 111 7.54 -7.09 -8.31
C ASN A 111 6.92 -8.49 -8.15
N GLY A 112 6.21 -8.73 -7.05
CA GLY A 112 5.65 -10.03 -6.67
C GLY A 112 4.40 -9.88 -5.81
N TYR A 113 4.25 -10.73 -4.80
CA TYR A 113 3.10 -10.70 -3.89
C TYR A 113 3.09 -9.40 -3.06
N ALA A 114 2.00 -8.64 -3.18
CA ALA A 114 1.65 -7.51 -2.33
C ALA A 114 0.29 -7.80 -1.68
N LEU A 115 0.30 -8.34 -0.46
CA LEU A 115 -0.88 -8.86 0.21
C LEU A 115 -1.13 -8.16 1.55
N GLY A 116 -2.40 -7.98 1.92
CA GLY A 116 -2.76 -7.33 3.18
C GLY A 116 -2.09 -5.97 3.34
N GLY A 117 -1.41 -5.74 4.47
CA GLY A 117 -0.62 -4.52 4.69
C GLY A 117 0.37 -4.19 3.57
N GLY A 118 0.91 -5.22 2.88
CA GLY A 118 1.77 -5.03 1.71
C GLY A 118 1.03 -4.46 0.50
N PHE A 119 -0.25 -4.76 0.32
CA PHE A 119 -1.06 -4.08 -0.67
C PHE A 119 -1.50 -2.70 -0.17
N GLU A 120 -1.81 -2.57 1.13
CA GLU A 120 -2.25 -1.32 1.74
C GLU A 120 -1.21 -0.19 1.62
N ILE A 121 0.10 -0.50 1.75
CA ILE A 121 1.15 0.51 1.48
C ILE A 121 1.14 0.96 0.02
N THR A 122 0.87 0.06 -0.93
CA THR A 122 0.79 0.46 -2.33
C THR A 122 -0.40 1.38 -2.60
N LEU A 123 -1.52 1.18 -1.89
CA LEU A 123 -2.69 2.06 -1.98
C LEU A 123 -2.42 3.46 -1.40
N ALA A 124 -1.51 3.58 -0.43
CA ALA A 124 -1.09 4.86 0.11
C ALA A 124 -0.20 5.65 -0.89
N ALA A 125 0.56 4.98 -1.76
CA ALA A 125 1.33 5.66 -2.82
C ALA A 125 0.43 6.36 -3.85
N SER A 126 1.01 7.33 -4.59
CA SER A 126 0.29 8.04 -5.66
C SER A 126 0.02 7.12 -6.86
N PHE A 127 1.00 6.31 -7.23
CA PHE A 127 0.93 5.39 -8.38
C PHE A 127 1.49 4.00 -8.03
N ARG A 128 1.12 3.00 -8.82
CA ARG A 128 1.51 1.59 -8.71
C ARG A 128 1.82 1.04 -10.09
N VAL A 129 3.04 0.54 -10.26
CA VAL A 129 3.43 -0.25 -11.44
C VAL A 129 3.61 -1.69 -10.97
N ALA A 130 2.91 -2.62 -11.57
CA ALA A 130 2.99 -4.04 -11.24
C ALA A 130 3.77 -4.80 -12.30
N SER A 131 4.55 -5.79 -11.90
CA SER A 131 5.09 -6.76 -12.85
C SER A 131 4.01 -7.75 -13.28
N THR A 132 4.18 -8.41 -14.45
CA THR A 132 3.31 -9.51 -14.90
C THR A 132 3.30 -10.70 -13.93
N LYS A 133 4.25 -10.78 -12.99
CA LYS A 133 4.32 -11.80 -11.93
C LYS A 133 3.66 -11.38 -10.62
N ALA A 134 3.23 -10.13 -10.51
CA ALA A 134 2.65 -9.60 -9.28
C ALA A 134 1.30 -10.27 -8.94
N LYS A 135 1.00 -10.28 -7.65
CA LYS A 135 -0.32 -10.62 -7.11
C LYS A 135 -0.65 -9.58 -6.04
N VAL A 136 -1.84 -9.04 -6.09
CA VAL A 136 -2.30 -8.05 -5.11
C VAL A 136 -3.60 -8.51 -4.47
N GLY A 137 -3.84 -8.15 -3.20
CA GLY A 137 -5.09 -8.54 -2.54
C GLY A 137 -5.14 -8.18 -1.06
N LEU A 138 -6.33 -8.33 -0.49
CA LEU A 138 -6.63 -8.12 0.94
C LEU A 138 -7.15 -9.44 1.54
N PRO A 139 -6.28 -10.40 1.87
CA PRO A 139 -6.68 -11.73 2.31
C PRO A 139 -7.06 -11.82 3.80
N GLU A 140 -7.16 -10.70 4.51
CA GLU A 140 -7.36 -10.64 5.96
C GLU A 140 -8.60 -11.41 6.42
N VAL A 141 -9.68 -11.43 5.63
CA VAL A 141 -10.90 -12.19 5.94
C VAL A 141 -10.65 -13.69 6.11
N LYS A 142 -9.66 -14.26 5.43
CA LYS A 142 -9.26 -15.68 5.57
C LYS A 142 -8.68 -15.99 6.95
N LEU A 143 -8.30 -14.95 7.70
CA LEU A 143 -7.84 -15.03 9.09
C LEU A 143 -8.90 -14.51 10.08
N GLY A 144 -10.13 -14.23 9.63
CA GLY A 144 -11.19 -13.63 10.45
C GLY A 144 -10.93 -12.17 10.82
N LEU A 145 -10.13 -11.45 10.02
CA LEU A 145 -9.73 -10.07 10.25
C LEU A 145 -10.25 -9.16 9.13
N LEU A 146 -10.13 -7.86 9.34
CA LEU A 146 -10.34 -6.82 8.32
C LEU A 146 -9.00 -6.13 7.99
N PRO A 147 -8.83 -5.56 6.77
CA PRO A 147 -7.66 -4.78 6.42
C PRO A 147 -7.46 -3.61 7.40
N GLY A 148 -6.31 -3.59 8.07
CA GLY A 148 -6.05 -2.73 9.23
C GLY A 148 -5.24 -1.46 8.94
N PHE A 149 -4.55 -1.36 7.79
CA PHE A 149 -3.65 -0.24 7.48
C PHE A 149 -4.21 0.73 6.44
N GLY A 150 -5.55 0.71 6.26
CA GLY A 150 -6.28 1.67 5.45
C GLY A 150 -6.77 1.13 4.11
N GLY A 151 -6.72 -0.18 3.86
CA GLY A 151 -7.25 -0.83 2.66
C GLY A 151 -8.73 -0.58 2.48
N THR A 152 -9.52 -0.75 3.56
CA THR A 152 -10.97 -0.45 3.57
C THR A 152 -11.30 1.02 3.36
N THR A 153 -10.34 1.91 3.54
CA THR A 153 -10.50 3.35 3.30
C THR A 153 -10.08 3.74 1.90
N ARG A 154 -8.90 3.30 1.43
CA ARG A 154 -8.32 3.74 0.15
C ARG A 154 -8.87 2.99 -1.05
N LEU A 155 -9.02 1.67 -0.95
CA LEU A 155 -9.43 0.85 -2.09
C LEU A 155 -10.81 1.25 -2.65
N PRO A 156 -11.87 1.48 -1.82
CA PRO A 156 -13.18 1.91 -2.34
C PRO A 156 -13.13 3.25 -3.09
N ARG A 157 -12.21 4.13 -2.71
CA ARG A 157 -12.00 5.42 -3.38
C ARG A 157 -11.26 5.31 -4.70
N MET A 158 -10.61 4.17 -4.92
CA MET A 158 -9.82 3.91 -6.14
C MET A 158 -10.61 3.10 -7.17
N ILE A 159 -11.23 1.99 -6.75
CA ILE A 159 -11.88 1.02 -7.65
C ILE A 159 -13.40 0.98 -7.52
N GLY A 160 -13.98 1.85 -6.69
CA GLY A 160 -15.40 1.83 -6.35
C GLY A 160 -15.73 0.91 -5.17
N VAL A 161 -16.88 1.17 -4.54
CA VAL A 161 -17.25 0.49 -3.29
C VAL A 161 -17.54 -0.98 -3.54
N ASP A 162 -18.30 -1.32 -4.60
CA ASP A 162 -18.71 -2.69 -4.89
C ASP A 162 -17.52 -3.62 -5.13
N ASN A 163 -16.57 -3.20 -5.99
CA ASN A 163 -15.33 -3.95 -6.22
C ASN A 163 -14.49 -4.09 -4.95
N ALA A 164 -14.38 -3.02 -4.16
CA ALA A 164 -13.58 -3.05 -2.94
C ALA A 164 -14.19 -3.96 -1.87
N LEU A 165 -15.52 -3.97 -1.73
CA LEU A 165 -16.25 -4.89 -0.85
C LEU A 165 -16.04 -6.35 -1.29
N GLU A 166 -16.20 -6.64 -2.59
CA GLU A 166 -15.92 -7.97 -3.14
C GLU A 166 -14.51 -8.42 -2.85
N TRP A 167 -13.50 -7.57 -3.13
CA TRP A 167 -12.09 -7.92 -2.92
C TRP A 167 -11.77 -8.20 -1.45
N ALA A 168 -12.28 -7.36 -0.54
CA ALA A 168 -12.04 -7.53 0.89
C ALA A 168 -12.82 -8.72 1.49
N ALA A 169 -14.05 -8.97 1.01
CA ALA A 169 -14.88 -10.06 1.51
C ALA A 169 -14.48 -11.43 0.96
N ALA A 170 -14.02 -11.51 -0.30
CA ALA A 170 -13.50 -12.75 -0.87
C ALA A 170 -12.09 -13.07 -0.37
N GLY A 171 -11.26 -12.03 -0.12
CA GLY A 171 -9.88 -12.18 0.31
C GLY A 171 -8.98 -12.83 -0.75
N ASP A 172 -9.36 -12.77 -2.02
CA ASP A 172 -8.65 -13.41 -3.12
C ASP A 172 -7.52 -12.56 -3.67
N GLU A 173 -6.47 -13.24 -4.11
CA GLU A 173 -5.39 -12.62 -4.85
C GLU A 173 -5.87 -12.28 -6.26
N LYS A 174 -5.61 -11.07 -6.70
CA LYS A 174 -5.93 -10.58 -8.05
C LYS A 174 -4.67 -10.56 -8.91
N LYS A 175 -4.80 -10.97 -10.17
CA LYS A 175 -3.73 -10.86 -11.17
C LYS A 175 -3.48 -9.39 -11.51
N PRO A 176 -2.30 -9.02 -11.99
CA PRO A 176 -1.97 -7.63 -12.28
C PRO A 176 -2.86 -7.03 -13.39
N GLU A 177 -3.29 -7.86 -14.37
CA GLU A 177 -4.20 -7.42 -15.44
C GLU A 177 -5.61 -7.10 -14.89
N ASP A 178 -6.11 -7.91 -13.95
CA ASP A 178 -7.40 -7.68 -13.30
C ASP A 178 -7.33 -6.43 -12.40
N ALA A 179 -6.21 -6.26 -11.71
CA ALA A 179 -5.95 -5.08 -10.88
C ALA A 179 -5.84 -3.80 -11.73
N LEU A 180 -5.22 -3.87 -12.91
CA LEU A 180 -5.16 -2.77 -13.87
C LEU A 180 -6.56 -2.41 -14.38
N LYS A 181 -7.34 -3.42 -14.79
CA LYS A 181 -8.72 -3.22 -15.27
C LYS A 181 -9.62 -2.58 -14.22
N ALA A 182 -9.45 -2.97 -12.95
CA ALA A 182 -10.18 -2.39 -11.83
C ALA A 182 -9.69 -0.97 -11.45
N GLY A 183 -8.49 -0.56 -11.85
CA GLY A 183 -7.85 0.70 -11.46
C GLY A 183 -7.10 0.63 -10.13
N ALA A 184 -6.83 -0.57 -9.64
CA ALA A 184 -6.05 -0.80 -8.42
C ALA A 184 -4.54 -0.68 -8.65
N VAL A 185 -4.06 -0.87 -9.90
CA VAL A 185 -2.72 -0.55 -10.37
C VAL A 185 -2.79 0.33 -11.61
N ASP A 186 -1.71 1.04 -11.93
CA ASP A 186 -1.69 2.06 -12.99
C ASP A 186 -1.01 1.59 -14.27
N ALA A 187 -0.13 0.59 -14.16
CA ALA A 187 0.53 -0.07 -15.29
C ALA A 187 0.95 -1.50 -14.93
N VAL A 188 1.05 -2.34 -15.96
CA VAL A 188 1.61 -3.70 -15.87
C VAL A 188 2.72 -3.82 -16.90
N VAL A 189 3.89 -4.32 -16.47
CA VAL A 189 5.09 -4.45 -17.32
C VAL A 189 5.81 -5.78 -17.02
N GLU A 190 6.72 -6.18 -17.90
CA GLU A 190 7.59 -7.32 -17.62
C GLU A 190 8.53 -7.04 -16.44
N PRO A 191 8.95 -8.07 -15.68
CA PRO A 191 9.74 -7.88 -14.46
C PRO A 191 11.03 -7.10 -14.65
N ASP A 192 11.72 -7.27 -15.77
CA ASP A 192 12.95 -6.57 -16.13
C ASP A 192 12.75 -5.09 -16.45
N GLN A 193 11.53 -4.69 -16.82
CA GLN A 193 11.15 -3.31 -17.12
C GLN A 193 10.57 -2.56 -15.90
N LEU A 194 10.31 -3.26 -14.78
CA LEU A 194 9.54 -2.74 -13.67
C LEU A 194 10.15 -1.46 -13.07
N LYS A 195 11.45 -1.49 -12.78
CA LYS A 195 12.13 -0.33 -12.17
C LYS A 195 12.16 0.86 -13.11
N GLU A 196 12.48 0.64 -14.37
CA GLU A 196 12.53 1.71 -15.39
C GLU A 196 11.16 2.35 -15.60
N ALA A 197 10.10 1.53 -15.75
CA ALA A 197 8.73 2.02 -15.91
C ALA A 197 8.26 2.81 -14.69
N SER A 198 8.61 2.37 -13.48
CA SER A 198 8.26 3.05 -12.22
C SER A 198 8.96 4.40 -12.10
N LEU A 199 10.25 4.47 -12.41
CA LEU A 199 11.01 5.73 -12.44
C LEU A 199 10.48 6.69 -13.51
N LYS A 200 10.15 6.19 -14.69
CA LYS A 200 9.55 7.00 -15.74
C LYS A 200 8.20 7.58 -15.33
N MET A 201 7.35 6.79 -14.65
CA MET A 201 6.08 7.26 -14.10
C MET A 201 6.30 8.32 -13.01
N LEU A 202 7.26 8.08 -12.10
CA LEU A 202 7.62 9.03 -11.05
C LEU A 202 8.11 10.36 -11.62
N LYS A 203 8.99 10.32 -12.63
CA LYS A 203 9.51 11.51 -13.30
C LYS A 203 8.38 12.33 -13.93
N LYS A 204 7.45 11.70 -14.66
CA LYS A 204 6.27 12.37 -15.21
C LYS A 204 5.40 13.04 -14.14
N ALA A 205 5.27 12.40 -12.97
CA ALA A 205 4.53 12.98 -11.85
C ALA A 205 5.27 14.19 -11.24
N ILE A 206 6.59 14.14 -11.12
CA ILE A 206 7.42 15.27 -10.67
C ILE A 206 7.33 16.45 -11.65
N GLU A 207 7.35 16.18 -12.96
CA GLU A 207 7.26 17.17 -14.03
C GLU A 207 5.84 17.74 -14.21
N GLY A 208 4.84 17.22 -13.48
CA GLY A 208 3.44 17.68 -13.53
C GLY A 208 2.64 17.12 -14.72
N GLU A 209 3.19 16.15 -15.47
CA GLU A 209 2.45 15.46 -16.53
C GLU A 209 1.37 14.50 -15.98
N LEU A 210 1.52 14.05 -14.74
CA LEU A 210 0.56 13.19 -14.04
C LEU A 210 0.07 13.89 -12.77
N ASP A 211 -1.25 14.05 -12.65
CA ASP A 211 -1.91 14.70 -11.51
C ASP A 211 -1.96 13.76 -10.28
N TRP A 212 -0.87 13.72 -9.53
CA TRP A 212 -0.78 12.94 -8.31
C TRP A 212 -1.53 13.58 -7.14
N GLN A 213 -1.63 14.91 -7.09
CA GLN A 213 -2.30 15.64 -6.01
C GLN A 213 -3.80 15.30 -5.94
N SER A 214 -4.48 15.27 -7.09
CA SER A 214 -5.89 14.86 -7.15
C SER A 214 -6.09 13.41 -6.71
N ARG A 215 -5.12 12.54 -6.96
CA ARG A 215 -5.15 11.14 -6.49
C ARG A 215 -5.08 11.05 -4.97
N VAL A 216 -4.16 11.78 -4.34
CA VAL A 216 -4.07 11.86 -2.86
C VAL A 216 -5.36 12.44 -2.29
N LYS A 217 -5.82 13.58 -2.80
CA LYS A 217 -7.09 14.21 -2.36
C LYS A 217 -8.28 13.27 -2.47
N ARG A 218 -8.39 12.50 -3.57
CA ARG A 218 -9.48 11.53 -3.76
C ARG A 218 -9.49 10.45 -2.68
N LYS A 219 -8.32 9.93 -2.31
CA LYS A 219 -8.20 8.89 -1.26
C LYS A 219 -8.60 9.38 0.13
N GLN A 220 -8.52 10.69 0.38
CA GLN A 220 -8.88 11.34 1.66
C GLN A 220 -10.29 11.94 1.66
N ALA A 221 -10.90 12.11 0.50
CA ALA A 221 -12.25 12.68 0.38
C ALA A 221 -13.32 11.70 0.92
N PRO A 222 -14.50 12.18 1.33
CA PRO A 222 -15.65 11.32 1.60
C PRO A 222 -15.99 10.46 0.39
N LEU A 223 -16.53 9.25 0.63
CA LEU A 223 -17.08 8.43 -0.45
C LEU A 223 -18.24 9.16 -1.11
N LYS A 224 -18.23 9.23 -2.44
CA LYS A 224 -19.31 9.85 -3.22
C LYS A 224 -20.39 8.79 -3.52
N LEU A 225 -21.17 8.46 -2.51
CA LEU A 225 -22.32 7.59 -2.63
C LEU A 225 -23.54 8.36 -2.12
N ASN A 226 -24.64 8.36 -2.88
CA ASN A 226 -25.93 8.75 -2.35
C ASN A 226 -26.52 7.60 -1.48
N GLU A 227 -27.59 7.90 -0.74
CA GLU A 227 -28.17 6.93 0.21
C GLU A 227 -28.63 5.63 -0.49
N ASN A 228 -29.20 5.73 -1.69
CA ASN A 228 -29.67 4.56 -2.44
C ASN A 228 -28.47 3.72 -2.95
N GLU A 229 -27.43 4.35 -3.48
CA GLU A 229 -26.21 3.66 -3.90
C GLU A 229 -25.55 2.96 -2.72
N ALA A 230 -25.41 3.62 -1.57
CA ALA A 230 -24.87 3.04 -0.36
C ALA A 230 -25.70 1.82 0.10
N MET A 231 -27.02 1.97 0.14
CA MET A 231 -27.92 0.88 0.51
C MET A 231 -27.79 -0.32 -0.45
N MET A 232 -27.79 -0.08 -1.76
CA MET A 232 -27.66 -1.15 -2.76
C MET A 232 -26.31 -1.86 -2.64
N SER A 233 -25.21 -1.13 -2.54
CA SER A 233 -23.86 -1.71 -2.41
C SER A 233 -23.74 -2.56 -1.14
N PHE A 234 -24.20 -2.07 0.00
CA PHE A 234 -24.10 -2.81 1.26
C PHE A 234 -25.05 -4.02 1.33
N GLU A 235 -26.29 -3.92 0.80
CA GLU A 235 -27.18 -5.09 0.76
C GLU A 235 -26.70 -6.15 -0.23
N THR A 236 -26.14 -5.77 -1.37
CA THR A 236 -25.49 -6.70 -2.31
C THR A 236 -24.32 -7.41 -1.65
N ALA A 237 -23.46 -6.66 -0.94
CA ALA A 237 -22.33 -7.24 -0.22
C ALA A 237 -22.78 -8.21 0.88
N ARG A 238 -23.82 -7.87 1.66
CA ARG A 238 -24.39 -8.78 2.67
C ARG A 238 -24.90 -10.07 2.05
N ALA A 239 -25.61 -9.99 0.92
CA ALA A 239 -26.10 -11.15 0.21
C ALA A 239 -24.98 -12.04 -0.35
N PHE A 240 -23.86 -11.42 -0.79
CA PHE A 240 -22.67 -12.11 -1.26
C PHE A 240 -21.92 -12.85 -0.13
N ILE A 241 -21.77 -12.22 1.04
CA ILE A 241 -21.09 -12.80 2.20
C ILE A 241 -21.91 -13.92 2.85
N ALA A 242 -23.24 -13.89 2.71
CA ALA A 242 -24.16 -14.89 3.29
C ALA A 242 -24.24 -16.21 2.50
N GLN A 243 -23.60 -16.32 1.34
CA GLN A 243 -23.48 -17.55 0.51
C GLN A 243 -22.27 -18.37 0.92
#